data_6456eb98125a04bb28813638454852f5
#
_entry.id   6456eb98125a04bb28813638454852f5
#
_cell.length_a   1.000
_cell.length_b   1.000
_cell.length_c   1.000
_cell.angle_alpha   90.00
_cell.angle_beta   90.00
_cell.angle_gamma   90.00
#
_symmetry.space_group_name_H-M   'P 1'
#
loop_
_entity.id
_entity.type
_entity.pdbx_description
1 polymer ?
#
loop_
_entity_poly.entity_id
_entity_poly.type
_entity_poly.pdbx_seq_one_letter_code
_entity_poly.pdbx_strand_id
1 'polypeptide(L)'
;MNWLDGTTKLNAFNMPTWVNSQLTWERIHTTDIGIDLGFLNNRITASLDGYYRKTTDLLNTVTIPVGTNFGSVLTQNIGSMKNYGIEFSINAKPIVTKDFTWDISYNISWNKNEITSLTEGADADYYIKTGTTISRGNSTLIQANTVGKPRNSFFVYQQVYDEAGKPIEGMYVDRNADGQINESDRYFYKSPAADVIMGFTTKFLYKNWDLSAAFHASLGNYVYYNYLSDKGSISASGLYSNSAFTNTFPEAVELGFTGIGTEYYLSDYYVRNASYLKCSNITLGYTFPNLLKNHLNGRVFFTVQNPFLISKYKGLDPEIADGVDKNPYPRPRSFQLGLSLNF
;
A
#
# COMPACT_ATOMS: atom_id res chain seq x y z
N MET A 1 13.56 -11.82 -34.03
CA MET A 1 12.18 -11.87 -34.57
C MET A 1 12.28 -12.06 -36.07
N ASN A 2 11.60 -13.04 -36.61
CA ASN A 2 11.64 -13.29 -38.04
C ASN A 2 10.39 -12.71 -38.69
N TRP A 3 10.56 -11.88 -39.71
CA TRP A 3 9.47 -11.33 -40.53
C TRP A 3 9.35 -12.09 -41.83
N LEU A 4 8.14 -12.29 -42.31
CA LEU A 4 7.87 -12.83 -43.63
C LEU A 4 7.38 -11.69 -44.52
N ASP A 5 8.09 -11.45 -45.62
CA ASP A 5 7.68 -10.59 -46.69
C ASP A 5 7.30 -11.52 -47.88
N GLY A 6 6.02 -11.84 -47.96
CA GLY A 6 5.53 -12.84 -48.94
C GLY A 6 6.18 -14.21 -48.72
N THR A 7 7.10 -14.59 -49.57
CA THR A 7 7.81 -15.87 -49.54
C THR A 7 9.20 -15.79 -48.95
N THR A 8 9.70 -14.57 -48.66
CA THR A 8 11.07 -14.35 -48.17
C THR A 8 11.10 -14.19 -46.67
N LYS A 9 11.91 -15.03 -45.99
CA LYS A 9 12.15 -14.93 -44.57
C LYS A 9 13.21 -13.85 -44.30
N LEU A 10 12.81 -12.71 -43.77
CA LEU A 10 13.71 -11.64 -43.36
C LEU A 10 14.16 -11.85 -41.93
N ASN A 11 15.47 -11.85 -41.69
CA ASN A 11 16.03 -11.83 -40.33
C ASN A 11 16.05 -10.40 -39.84
N ALA A 12 15.21 -10.07 -38.86
CA ALA A 12 15.28 -8.82 -38.15
C ALA A 12 16.26 -8.95 -36.98
N PHE A 13 17.24 -8.05 -36.93
CA PHE A 13 18.09 -7.90 -35.74
C PHE A 13 17.33 -7.04 -34.74
N ASN A 14 17.08 -7.59 -33.55
CA ASN A 14 16.72 -6.77 -32.42
C ASN A 14 17.96 -6.00 -31.97
N MET A 15 17.77 -4.72 -31.58
CA MET A 15 18.82 -4.02 -30.85
C MET A 15 19.19 -4.86 -29.63
N PRO A 16 20.48 -5.15 -29.41
CA PRO A 16 20.89 -5.88 -28.20
C PRO A 16 20.42 -5.08 -27.00
N THR A 17 19.77 -5.72 -26.07
CA THR A 17 19.52 -5.19 -24.77
C THR A 17 20.85 -5.15 -24.00
N TRP A 18 21.03 -4.13 -23.17
CA TRP A 18 22.19 -4.04 -22.27
C TRP A 18 22.37 -5.32 -21.48
N VAL A 19 23.59 -5.79 -21.42
CA VAL A 19 23.98 -6.99 -20.69
C VAL A 19 24.85 -6.58 -19.52
N ASN A 20 24.47 -6.99 -18.32
CA ASN A 20 25.34 -6.97 -17.14
C ASN A 20 25.80 -8.40 -16.83
N SER A 21 27.02 -8.74 -17.18
CA SER A 21 27.60 -10.06 -16.92
C SER A 21 27.96 -10.32 -15.45
N GLN A 22 27.89 -9.26 -14.61
CA GLN A 22 28.17 -9.35 -13.18
C GLN A 22 26.88 -9.45 -12.35
N LEU A 23 25.71 -9.60 -13.00
CA LEU A 23 24.45 -9.70 -12.31
C LEU A 23 24.40 -10.95 -11.44
N THR A 24 24.08 -10.77 -10.17
CA THR A 24 23.95 -11.85 -9.18
C THR A 24 22.56 -11.83 -8.50
N TRP A 25 22.30 -12.82 -7.67
CA TRP A 25 21.07 -12.88 -6.88
C TRP A 25 21.15 -11.91 -5.69
N GLU A 26 20.00 -11.31 -5.36
CA GLU A 26 19.82 -10.62 -4.08
C GLU A 26 20.04 -11.59 -2.92
N ARG A 27 20.68 -11.12 -1.86
CA ARG A 27 20.93 -11.92 -0.65
C ARG A 27 20.16 -11.38 0.53
N ILE A 28 19.49 -12.29 1.24
CA ILE A 28 18.71 -11.96 2.43
C ILE A 28 19.29 -12.71 3.62
N HIS A 29 19.67 -11.95 4.65
CA HIS A 29 20.07 -12.46 5.96
C HIS A 29 18.99 -12.10 6.96
N THR A 30 18.40 -13.11 7.61
CA THR A 30 17.37 -12.91 8.64
C THR A 30 17.88 -13.49 9.95
N THR A 31 17.78 -12.71 11.01
CA THR A 31 17.89 -13.14 12.39
C THR A 31 16.53 -13.00 13.03
N ASP A 32 16.05 -14.06 13.66
CA ASP A 32 14.74 -14.12 14.28
C ASP A 32 14.88 -14.74 15.68
N ILE A 33 14.18 -14.17 16.66
CA ILE A 33 14.11 -14.67 18.04
C ILE A 33 12.65 -14.59 18.47
N GLY A 34 12.11 -15.75 18.82
CA GLY A 34 10.71 -15.87 19.21
C GLY A 34 10.51 -16.69 20.49
N ILE A 35 9.38 -16.49 21.09
CA ILE A 35 8.89 -17.26 22.23
C ILE A 35 7.42 -17.65 22.02
N ASP A 36 7.14 -18.94 22.19
CA ASP A 36 5.79 -19.49 22.16
C ASP A 36 5.34 -19.86 23.56
N LEU A 37 4.16 -19.44 23.95
CA LEU A 37 3.59 -19.63 25.27
C LEU A 37 2.22 -20.33 25.17
N GLY A 38 1.99 -21.30 26.03
CA GLY A 38 0.73 -21.98 26.15
C GLY A 38 0.25 -22.03 27.61
N PHE A 39 -0.99 -21.63 27.84
CA PHE A 39 -1.59 -21.58 29.18
C PHE A 39 -2.93 -22.31 29.21
N LEU A 40 -3.30 -22.80 30.39
CA LEU A 40 -4.62 -23.43 30.65
C LEU A 40 -4.92 -24.59 29.67
N ASN A 41 -4.00 -25.53 29.53
CA ASN A 41 -4.10 -26.63 28.55
C ASN A 41 -4.32 -26.12 27.10
N ASN A 42 -3.53 -25.13 26.70
CA ASN A 42 -3.58 -24.48 25.37
C ASN A 42 -4.92 -23.78 25.07
N ARG A 43 -5.69 -23.40 26.10
CA ARG A 43 -6.83 -22.51 25.91
C ARG A 43 -6.40 -21.08 25.54
N ILE A 44 -5.19 -20.71 25.93
CA ILE A 44 -4.54 -19.47 25.54
C ILE A 44 -3.17 -19.84 25.00
N THR A 45 -2.91 -19.46 23.75
CA THR A 45 -1.58 -19.56 23.14
C THR A 45 -1.15 -18.19 22.66
N ALA A 46 0.11 -17.85 22.87
CA ALA A 46 0.66 -16.58 22.39
C ALA A 46 2.05 -16.83 21.81
N SER A 47 2.41 -16.08 20.77
CA SER A 47 3.77 -15.97 20.26
C SER A 47 4.21 -14.52 20.26
N LEU A 48 5.49 -14.31 20.51
CA LEU A 48 6.15 -13.01 20.40
C LEU A 48 7.48 -13.23 19.68
N ASP A 49 7.63 -12.58 18.54
CA ASP A 49 8.77 -12.70 17.66
C ASP A 49 9.39 -11.35 17.41
N GLY A 50 10.73 -11.29 17.42
CA GLY A 50 11.51 -10.12 17.02
C GLY A 50 12.46 -10.49 15.92
N TYR A 51 12.44 -9.75 14.82
CA TYR A 51 13.28 -10.06 13.67
C TYR A 51 14.10 -8.85 13.19
N TYR A 52 15.24 -9.19 12.61
CA TYR A 52 16.08 -8.27 11.85
C TYR A 52 16.47 -8.93 10.54
N ARG A 53 16.15 -8.27 9.43
CA ARG A 53 16.43 -8.75 8.07
C ARG A 53 17.26 -7.72 7.33
N LYS A 54 18.40 -8.13 6.80
CA LYS A 54 19.24 -7.34 5.90
C LYS A 54 19.19 -7.93 4.51
N THR A 55 18.80 -7.12 3.52
CA THR A 55 18.88 -7.48 2.10
C THR A 55 20.03 -6.71 1.48
N THR A 56 20.90 -7.40 0.78
CA THR A 56 22.04 -6.85 0.04
C THR A 56 21.97 -7.23 -1.42
N ASP A 57 22.75 -6.55 -2.25
CA ASP A 57 22.81 -6.78 -3.69
C ASP A 57 21.45 -6.60 -4.37
N LEU A 58 20.64 -5.63 -3.88
CA LEU A 58 19.35 -5.30 -4.47
C LEU A 58 19.50 -4.95 -5.95
N LEU A 59 18.66 -5.56 -6.78
CA LEU A 59 18.58 -5.25 -8.19
C LEU A 59 17.96 -3.87 -8.40
N ASN A 60 18.71 -2.98 -9.00
CA ASN A 60 18.26 -1.64 -9.30
C ASN A 60 18.67 -1.22 -10.71
N THR A 61 17.85 -0.37 -11.33
CA THR A 61 18.14 0.18 -12.64
C THR A 61 18.75 1.57 -12.49
N VAL A 62 19.96 1.74 -12.99
CA VAL A 62 20.70 3.00 -12.91
C VAL A 62 20.91 3.59 -14.30
N THR A 63 20.97 4.91 -14.37
CA THR A 63 21.39 5.60 -15.58
C THR A 63 22.91 5.49 -15.71
N ILE A 64 23.37 5.09 -16.88
CA ILE A 64 24.78 4.99 -17.22
C ILE A 64 25.13 6.01 -18.30
N PRO A 65 26.42 6.44 -18.40
CA PRO A 65 26.85 7.37 -19.44
C PRO A 65 26.57 6.82 -20.85
N VAL A 66 26.08 7.68 -21.72
CA VAL A 66 25.80 7.32 -23.12
C VAL A 66 27.10 6.87 -23.81
N GLY A 67 27.02 5.73 -24.52
CA GLY A 67 28.17 5.15 -25.23
C GLY A 67 28.94 4.09 -24.43
N THR A 68 28.61 3.87 -23.14
CA THR A 68 29.25 2.80 -22.35
C THR A 68 28.55 1.44 -22.52
N ASN A 69 27.31 1.45 -22.99
CA ASN A 69 26.53 0.26 -23.30
C ASN A 69 25.50 0.59 -24.40
N PHE A 70 24.72 -0.41 -24.85
CA PHE A 70 23.69 -0.25 -25.91
C PHE A 70 22.48 0.59 -25.48
N GLY A 71 22.39 1.00 -24.23
CA GLY A 71 21.32 1.83 -23.69
C GLY A 71 21.84 2.79 -22.64
N SER A 72 20.95 3.69 -22.16
CA SER A 72 21.26 4.69 -21.13
C SER A 72 20.97 4.22 -19.70
N VAL A 73 20.51 3.00 -19.54
CA VAL A 73 20.19 2.42 -18.23
C VAL A 73 20.74 0.99 -18.13
N LEU A 74 21.11 0.56 -16.95
CA LEU A 74 21.64 -0.77 -16.68
C LEU A 74 21.09 -1.29 -15.35
N THR A 75 20.65 -2.56 -15.33
CA THR A 75 20.30 -3.24 -14.07
C THR A 75 21.58 -3.76 -13.42
N GLN A 76 21.78 -3.40 -12.15
CA GLN A 76 22.93 -3.77 -11.34
C GLN A 76 22.51 -4.21 -9.95
N ASN A 77 23.35 -5.03 -9.30
CA ASN A 77 23.22 -5.39 -7.90
C ASN A 77 23.82 -4.28 -7.03
N ILE A 78 23.03 -3.24 -6.81
CA ILE A 78 23.45 -2.09 -6.01
C ILE A 78 22.38 -1.78 -4.99
N GLY A 79 22.84 -1.49 -3.80
CA GLY A 79 21.96 -1.13 -2.73
C GLY A 79 21.74 -2.23 -1.71
N SER A 80 21.32 -1.77 -0.58
CA SER A 80 20.98 -2.62 0.56
C SER A 80 19.85 -1.97 1.34
N MET A 81 19.07 -2.79 2.02
CA MET A 81 18.05 -2.32 2.96
C MET A 81 17.98 -3.21 4.18
N LYS A 82 17.46 -2.68 5.25
CA LYS A 82 17.12 -3.40 6.47
C LYS A 82 15.64 -3.31 6.76
N ASN A 83 15.09 -4.40 7.28
CA ASN A 83 13.76 -4.47 7.86
C ASN A 83 13.89 -5.05 9.25
N TYR A 84 13.21 -4.47 10.21
CA TYR A 84 13.18 -4.99 11.56
C TYR A 84 11.80 -4.74 12.17
N GLY A 85 11.40 -5.62 13.07
CA GLY A 85 10.07 -5.54 13.62
C GLY A 85 9.85 -6.48 14.78
N ILE A 86 8.65 -6.33 15.36
CA ILE A 86 8.14 -7.17 16.43
C ILE A 86 6.76 -7.63 16.01
N GLU A 87 6.51 -8.93 16.16
CA GLU A 87 5.24 -9.57 15.87
C GLU A 87 4.70 -10.24 17.14
N PHE A 88 3.44 -10.02 17.42
CA PHE A 88 2.75 -10.66 18.54
C PHE A 88 1.46 -11.27 18.04
N SER A 89 1.21 -12.52 18.45
CA SER A 89 -0.07 -13.16 18.22
C SER A 89 -0.61 -13.82 19.49
N ILE A 90 -1.93 -13.84 19.61
CA ILE A 90 -2.61 -14.54 20.69
C ILE A 90 -3.88 -15.20 20.17
N ASN A 91 -4.07 -16.47 20.53
CA ASN A 91 -5.30 -17.20 20.34
C ASN A 91 -5.84 -17.59 21.72
N ALA A 92 -7.09 -17.32 21.97
CA ALA A 92 -7.70 -17.60 23.27
C ALA A 92 -9.13 -18.16 23.12
N LYS A 93 -9.49 -19.04 24.05
CA LYS A 93 -10.87 -19.48 24.31
C LYS A 93 -11.29 -19.02 25.70
N PRO A 94 -11.63 -17.71 25.87
CA PRO A 94 -11.93 -17.16 27.19
C PRO A 94 -13.05 -17.89 27.90
N ILE A 95 -14.07 -18.26 27.15
CA ILE A 95 -15.26 -18.97 27.68
C ILE A 95 -15.45 -20.26 26.93
N VAL A 96 -15.48 -21.35 27.65
CA VAL A 96 -15.85 -22.70 27.16
C VAL A 96 -16.80 -23.32 28.16
N THR A 97 -18.06 -23.46 27.77
CA THR A 97 -19.10 -24.16 28.52
C THR A 97 -19.72 -25.25 27.66
N LYS A 98 -20.65 -25.99 28.17
CA LYS A 98 -21.38 -27.03 27.42
C LYS A 98 -22.10 -26.48 26.19
N ASP A 99 -22.68 -25.28 26.30
CA ASP A 99 -23.54 -24.70 25.26
C ASP A 99 -22.93 -23.46 24.60
N PHE A 100 -21.84 -22.89 25.16
CA PHE A 100 -21.26 -21.67 24.65
C PHE A 100 -19.71 -21.72 24.60
N THR A 101 -19.16 -21.38 23.47
CA THR A 101 -17.70 -21.19 23.28
C THR A 101 -17.44 -19.84 22.62
N TRP A 102 -16.42 -19.13 23.14
CA TRP A 102 -15.93 -17.91 22.56
C TRP A 102 -14.47 -18.08 22.16
N ASP A 103 -14.17 -17.97 20.87
CA ASP A 103 -12.82 -18.00 20.32
C ASP A 103 -12.41 -16.59 19.89
N ILE A 104 -11.19 -16.21 20.22
CA ILE A 104 -10.55 -14.94 19.83
C ILE A 104 -9.19 -15.25 19.23
N SER A 105 -8.86 -14.57 18.12
CA SER A 105 -7.50 -14.52 17.59
C SER A 105 -7.14 -13.06 17.32
N TYR A 106 -5.97 -12.63 17.78
CA TYR A 106 -5.44 -11.30 17.56
C TYR A 106 -3.97 -11.40 17.15
N ASN A 107 -3.58 -10.60 16.19
CA ASN A 107 -2.18 -10.40 15.82
C ASN A 107 -1.89 -8.93 15.60
N ILE A 108 -0.67 -8.54 15.91
CA ILE A 108 -0.14 -7.21 15.66
C ILE A 108 1.32 -7.34 15.22
N SER A 109 1.68 -6.62 14.19
CA SER A 109 3.04 -6.53 13.68
C SER A 109 3.42 -5.06 13.57
N TRP A 110 4.54 -4.69 14.18
CA TRP A 110 5.20 -3.43 13.98
C TRP A 110 6.46 -3.65 13.15
N ASN A 111 6.62 -2.89 12.07
CA ASN A 111 7.71 -3.05 11.12
C ASN A 111 8.32 -1.70 10.75
N LYS A 112 9.64 -1.68 10.60
CA LYS A 112 10.38 -0.56 10.01
C LYS A 112 11.25 -1.06 8.87
N ASN A 113 11.23 -0.28 7.79
CA ASN A 113 12.07 -0.46 6.63
C ASN A 113 12.99 0.75 6.46
N GLU A 114 14.24 0.53 6.10
CA GLU A 114 15.20 1.60 5.83
C GLU A 114 16.21 1.15 4.75
N ILE A 115 16.43 2.01 3.78
CA ILE A 115 17.46 1.83 2.76
C ILE A 115 18.80 2.19 3.39
N THR A 116 19.76 1.31 3.33
CA THR A 116 21.09 1.50 3.93
C THR A 116 22.17 1.85 2.90
N SER A 117 21.95 1.51 1.63
CA SER A 117 22.81 1.87 0.51
C SER A 117 22.01 1.84 -0.79
N LEU A 118 22.33 2.70 -1.75
CA LEU A 118 21.73 2.70 -3.09
C LEU A 118 22.75 2.45 -4.20
N THR A 119 23.96 2.96 -4.06
CA THR A 119 25.09 2.76 -4.99
C THR A 119 26.40 3.11 -4.29
N GLU A 120 27.52 2.61 -4.81
CA GLU A 120 28.84 3.00 -4.33
C GLU A 120 29.18 4.43 -4.74
N GLY A 121 29.73 5.22 -3.81
CA GLY A 121 30.23 6.57 -4.07
C GLY A 121 29.15 7.62 -4.37
N ALA A 122 27.88 7.32 -4.07
CA ALA A 122 26.83 8.32 -4.23
C ALA A 122 26.95 9.44 -3.18
N ASP A 123 26.64 10.66 -3.59
CA ASP A 123 26.48 11.79 -2.69
C ASP A 123 25.37 11.54 -1.66
N ALA A 124 25.43 12.22 -0.52
CA ALA A 124 24.47 12.06 0.57
C ALA A 124 23.01 12.33 0.14
N ASP A 125 22.83 13.17 -0.88
CA ASP A 125 21.53 13.57 -1.40
C ASP A 125 21.07 12.72 -2.61
N TYR A 126 21.81 11.65 -2.93
CA TYR A 126 21.45 10.80 -4.07
C TYR A 126 20.13 10.07 -3.83
N TYR A 127 19.27 10.07 -4.83
CA TYR A 127 18.00 9.35 -4.80
C TYR A 127 17.65 8.75 -6.16
N ILE A 128 16.80 7.73 -6.14
CA ILE A 128 16.27 7.06 -7.33
C ILE A 128 14.76 7.21 -7.32
N LYS A 129 14.19 7.89 -8.30
CA LYS A 129 12.75 8.01 -8.49
C LYS A 129 12.14 6.62 -8.71
N THR A 130 11.03 6.33 -8.05
CA THR A 130 10.39 5.02 -8.03
C THR A 130 8.87 5.12 -7.88
N GLY A 131 8.19 3.97 -7.86
CA GLY A 131 6.77 3.87 -7.60
C GLY A 131 5.90 4.00 -8.86
N THR A 132 4.62 4.26 -8.62
CA THR A 132 3.62 4.42 -9.69
C THR A 132 3.55 5.85 -10.17
N THR A 133 3.43 6.04 -11.49
CA THR A 133 3.23 7.38 -12.07
C THR A 133 1.86 7.94 -11.70
N ILE A 134 1.81 9.23 -11.37
CA ILE A 134 0.55 9.95 -11.13
C ILE A 134 -0.13 10.33 -12.45
N SER A 135 -1.40 10.76 -12.37
CA SER A 135 -2.18 11.14 -13.56
C SER A 135 -1.78 12.50 -14.13
N ARG A 136 -1.30 13.42 -13.29
CA ARG A 136 -0.78 14.72 -13.71
C ARG A 136 0.71 14.64 -14.08
N GLY A 137 1.13 15.55 -14.94
CA GLY A 137 2.47 15.51 -15.51
C GLY A 137 2.64 14.37 -16.53
N ASN A 138 3.76 14.36 -17.21
CA ASN A 138 4.08 13.30 -18.18
C ASN A 138 4.94 12.23 -17.50
N SER A 139 4.33 11.09 -17.18
CA SER A 139 5.02 9.97 -16.50
C SER A 139 5.70 10.39 -15.17
N THR A 140 5.06 11.31 -14.44
CA THR A 140 5.63 11.88 -13.21
C THR A 140 5.59 10.88 -12.07
N LEU A 141 6.73 10.71 -11.40
CA LEU A 141 6.89 9.93 -10.18
C LEU A 141 6.99 10.88 -8.98
N ILE A 142 6.30 10.54 -7.89
CA ILE A 142 6.30 11.33 -6.64
C ILE A 142 6.94 10.58 -5.48
N GLN A 143 7.46 9.41 -5.74
CA GLN A 143 8.15 8.58 -4.77
C GLN A 143 9.60 8.42 -5.19
N ALA A 144 10.48 8.32 -4.20
CA ALA A 144 11.88 8.03 -4.44
C ALA A 144 12.48 7.21 -3.30
N ASN A 145 13.57 6.54 -3.60
CA ASN A 145 14.41 5.82 -2.66
C ASN A 145 15.66 6.65 -2.37
N THR A 146 16.00 6.85 -1.11
CA THR A 146 17.25 7.45 -0.65
C THR A 146 17.73 6.76 0.62
N VAL A 147 18.99 6.87 0.93
CA VAL A 147 19.60 6.29 2.14
C VAL A 147 18.99 6.90 3.40
N GLY A 148 18.75 6.09 4.42
CA GLY A 148 18.17 6.52 5.69
C GLY A 148 16.65 6.72 5.68
N LYS A 149 15.97 6.43 4.56
CA LYS A 149 14.51 6.54 4.45
C LYS A 149 13.87 5.19 4.11
N PRO A 150 12.58 5.01 4.43
CA PRO A 150 11.81 3.88 3.95
C PRO A 150 11.75 3.83 2.42
N ARG A 151 11.65 2.63 1.88
CA ARG A 151 11.43 2.42 0.45
C ARG A 151 10.16 3.14 -0.02
N ASN A 152 10.21 3.72 -1.23
CA ASN A 152 9.10 4.42 -1.87
C ASN A 152 8.56 5.61 -1.04
N SER A 153 9.42 6.30 -0.30
CA SER A 153 9.04 7.52 0.39
C SER A 153 8.59 8.59 -0.60
N PHE A 154 7.57 9.36 -0.23
CA PHE A 154 7.08 10.47 -1.06
C PHE A 154 8.12 11.58 -1.12
N PHE A 155 8.46 12.00 -2.33
CA PHE A 155 9.43 13.06 -2.63
C PHE A 155 8.69 14.23 -3.26
N VAL A 156 8.32 15.20 -2.43
CA VAL A 156 7.32 16.23 -2.71
C VAL A 156 7.74 17.60 -2.18
N TYR A 157 7.08 18.66 -2.65
CA TYR A 157 7.22 20.01 -2.08
C TYR A 157 6.47 20.12 -0.77
N GLN A 158 7.00 20.91 0.15
CA GLN A 158 6.33 21.27 1.39
C GLN A 158 5.33 22.40 1.09
N GLN A 159 4.03 22.15 1.35
CA GLN A 159 2.96 23.11 1.13
C GLN A 159 3.05 24.31 2.09
N VAL A 160 2.79 25.51 1.57
CA VAL A 160 2.58 26.71 2.38
C VAL A 160 1.09 26.83 2.69
N TYR A 161 0.78 27.21 3.95
CA TYR A 161 -0.58 27.41 4.45
C TYR A 161 -0.76 28.86 4.90
N ASP A 162 -1.97 29.37 4.75
CA ASP A 162 -2.36 30.67 5.30
C ASP A 162 -2.56 30.62 6.83
N GLU A 163 -2.85 31.77 7.44
CA GLU A 163 -3.10 31.89 8.89
C GLU A 163 -4.31 31.07 9.37
N ALA A 164 -5.25 30.75 8.48
CA ALA A 164 -6.41 29.91 8.76
C ALA A 164 -6.13 28.41 8.59
N GLY A 165 -4.90 28.04 8.20
CA GLY A 165 -4.49 26.66 7.95
C GLY A 165 -4.97 26.12 6.61
N LYS A 166 -5.34 26.95 5.64
CA LYS A 166 -5.69 26.56 4.30
C LYS A 166 -4.45 26.54 3.40
N PRO A 167 -4.28 25.51 2.57
CA PRO A 167 -3.15 25.46 1.64
C PRO A 167 -3.29 26.55 0.57
N ILE A 168 -2.19 27.22 0.27
CA ILE A 168 -2.14 28.23 -0.80
C ILE A 168 -1.68 27.53 -2.08
N GLU A 169 -2.54 27.48 -3.09
CA GLU A 169 -2.24 26.79 -4.36
C GLU A 169 -0.96 27.33 -5.01
N GLY A 170 -0.04 26.42 -5.36
CA GLY A 170 1.19 26.75 -6.07
C GLY A 170 2.28 27.42 -5.22
N MET A 171 2.07 27.57 -3.90
CA MET A 171 3.10 28.11 -2.99
C MET A 171 3.74 27.01 -2.15
N TYR A 172 5.07 26.95 -2.20
CA TYR A 172 5.88 25.95 -1.50
C TYR A 172 6.97 26.61 -0.69
N VAL A 173 7.47 25.88 0.28
CA VAL A 173 8.58 26.34 1.12
C VAL A 173 9.88 26.20 0.31
N ASP A 174 10.60 27.32 0.17
CA ASP A 174 11.98 27.36 -0.32
C ASP A 174 12.88 26.76 0.79
N ARG A 175 13.28 25.50 0.63
CA ARG A 175 13.98 24.75 1.68
C ARG A 175 15.48 25.00 1.68
N ASN A 176 16.06 25.34 0.53
CA ASN A 176 17.48 25.66 0.40
C ASN A 176 17.76 27.18 0.50
N ALA A 177 16.70 28.01 0.54
CA ALA A 177 16.74 29.47 0.64
C ALA A 177 17.51 30.14 -0.51
N ASP A 178 17.37 29.59 -1.73
CA ASP A 178 18.02 30.18 -2.95
C ASP A 178 17.08 31.15 -3.69
N GLY A 179 15.84 31.34 -3.23
CA GLY A 179 14.84 32.23 -3.82
C GLY A 179 14.14 31.65 -5.05
N GLN A 180 14.32 30.37 -5.35
CA GLN A 180 13.70 29.67 -6.47
C GLN A 180 13.05 28.37 -6.00
N ILE A 181 11.84 28.10 -6.42
CA ILE A 181 11.19 26.81 -6.14
C ILE A 181 11.49 25.84 -7.28
N ASN A 182 12.26 24.81 -6.98
CA ASN A 182 12.68 23.79 -7.95
C ASN A 182 12.86 22.40 -7.29
N GLU A 183 13.34 21.39 -8.01
CA GLU A 183 13.46 20.03 -7.48
C GLU A 183 14.32 19.92 -6.22
N SER A 184 15.25 20.84 -5.97
CA SER A 184 16.09 20.90 -4.77
C SER A 184 15.30 21.24 -3.49
N ASP A 185 14.08 21.79 -3.62
CA ASP A 185 13.19 22.09 -2.50
C ASP A 185 12.28 20.93 -2.11
N ARG A 186 12.28 19.85 -2.91
CA ARG A 186 11.54 18.66 -2.55
C ARG A 186 12.20 17.94 -1.38
N TYR A 187 11.38 17.26 -0.60
CA TYR A 187 11.85 16.53 0.56
C TYR A 187 11.14 15.17 0.70
N PHE A 188 11.77 14.28 1.45
CA PHE A 188 11.20 12.99 1.77
C PHE A 188 10.24 13.16 2.94
N TYR A 189 8.94 13.00 2.69
CA TYR A 189 7.89 13.27 3.66
C TYR A 189 7.49 12.00 4.42
N LYS A 190 6.64 11.19 3.86
CA LYS A 190 6.06 9.96 4.43
C LYS A 190 6.28 8.80 3.48
N SER A 191 5.87 7.60 3.87
CA SER A 191 5.92 6.42 3.00
C SER A 191 4.55 5.73 2.93
N PRO A 192 4.29 4.91 1.88
CA PRO A 192 3.06 4.13 1.79
C PRO A 192 3.01 2.96 2.77
N ALA A 193 4.16 2.48 3.25
CA ALA A 193 4.23 1.35 4.15
C ALA A 193 3.63 1.69 5.52
N ALA A 194 2.80 0.79 6.03
CA ALA A 194 2.26 0.90 7.37
C ALA A 194 3.36 0.66 8.43
N ASP A 195 3.30 1.42 9.52
CA ASP A 195 4.12 1.15 10.69
C ASP A 195 3.59 -0.03 11.50
N VAL A 196 2.26 -0.17 11.57
CA VAL A 196 1.58 -1.22 12.34
C VAL A 196 0.48 -1.84 11.52
N ILE A 197 0.43 -3.17 11.50
CA ILE A 197 -0.64 -3.97 10.91
C ILE A 197 -1.24 -4.84 12.01
N MET A 198 -2.58 -4.92 12.05
CA MET A 198 -3.30 -5.71 13.04
C MET A 198 -4.38 -6.56 12.37
N GLY A 199 -4.57 -7.76 12.90
CA GLY A 199 -5.70 -8.63 12.60
C GLY A 199 -6.44 -9.03 13.86
N PHE A 200 -7.74 -9.09 13.80
CA PHE A 200 -8.60 -9.56 14.87
C PHE A 200 -9.72 -10.41 14.33
N THR A 201 -9.89 -11.61 14.87
CA THR A 201 -11.04 -12.46 14.58
C THR A 201 -11.72 -12.86 15.87
N THR A 202 -13.04 -12.95 15.84
CA THR A 202 -13.82 -13.44 16.95
C THR A 202 -14.88 -14.40 16.45
N LYS A 203 -15.14 -15.47 17.22
CA LYS A 203 -16.15 -16.46 16.91
C LYS A 203 -16.89 -16.88 18.18
N PHE A 204 -18.18 -16.78 18.12
CA PHE A 204 -19.10 -17.24 19.16
C PHE A 204 -19.84 -18.48 18.67
N LEU A 205 -19.87 -19.52 19.48
CA LEU A 205 -20.66 -20.72 19.26
C LEU A 205 -21.65 -20.82 20.41
N TYR A 206 -22.93 -20.85 20.09
CA TYR A 206 -23.99 -21.04 21.08
C TYR A 206 -24.95 -22.11 20.60
N LYS A 207 -24.86 -23.31 21.20
CA LYS A 207 -25.61 -24.50 20.73
C LYS A 207 -25.36 -24.72 19.24
N ASN A 208 -26.39 -24.51 18.42
CA ASN A 208 -26.34 -24.70 16.97
C ASN A 208 -26.05 -23.42 16.19
N TRP A 209 -25.92 -22.27 16.87
CA TRP A 209 -25.60 -20.99 16.25
C TRP A 209 -24.11 -20.71 16.25
N ASP A 210 -23.62 -20.15 15.19
CA ASP A 210 -22.28 -19.59 15.11
C ASP A 210 -22.33 -18.15 14.57
N LEU A 211 -21.61 -17.26 15.24
CA LEU A 211 -21.39 -15.89 14.79
C LEU A 211 -19.89 -15.64 14.74
N SER A 212 -19.39 -15.16 13.61
CA SER A 212 -17.98 -14.81 13.46
C SER A 212 -17.81 -13.46 12.79
N ALA A 213 -16.74 -12.77 13.14
CA ALA A 213 -16.35 -11.51 12.50
C ALA A 213 -14.83 -11.45 12.38
N ALA A 214 -14.33 -10.88 11.26
CA ALA A 214 -12.93 -10.66 11.01
C ALA A 214 -12.66 -9.19 10.70
N PHE A 215 -11.60 -8.67 11.32
CA PHE A 215 -11.17 -7.28 11.20
C PHE A 215 -9.69 -7.23 10.87
N HIS A 216 -9.29 -6.19 10.15
CA HIS A 216 -7.90 -5.85 10.00
C HIS A 216 -7.72 -4.33 10.02
N ALA A 217 -6.55 -3.89 10.45
CA ALA A 217 -6.20 -2.49 10.51
C ALA A 217 -4.77 -2.29 10.01
N SER A 218 -4.56 -1.12 9.42
CA SER A 218 -3.26 -0.63 8.97
C SER A 218 -3.09 0.78 9.50
N LEU A 219 -1.99 1.04 10.20
CA LEU A 219 -1.73 2.32 10.84
C LEU A 219 -0.38 2.88 10.39
N GLY A 220 -0.34 4.19 10.15
CA GLY A 220 0.88 4.89 9.75
C GLY A 220 1.18 4.82 8.25
N ASN A 221 0.33 4.20 7.45
CA ASN A 221 0.43 4.24 5.99
C ASN A 221 -0.12 5.56 5.44
N TYR A 222 0.54 6.02 4.35
CA TYR A 222 0.14 7.24 3.65
C TYR A 222 -0.12 6.92 2.18
N VAL A 223 -1.06 7.68 1.60
CA VAL A 223 -1.45 7.56 0.18
C VAL A 223 -1.44 8.95 -0.44
N TYR A 224 -0.85 9.07 -1.61
CA TYR A 224 -1.01 10.23 -2.46
C TYR A 224 -2.38 10.20 -3.11
N TYR A 225 -3.21 11.20 -2.80
CA TYR A 225 -4.57 11.32 -3.30
C TYR A 225 -4.56 11.81 -4.75
N ASN A 226 -4.22 10.90 -5.66
CA ASN A 226 -4.04 11.18 -7.08
C ASN A 226 -5.34 11.66 -7.74
N TYR A 227 -6.48 11.12 -7.31
CA TYR A 227 -7.76 11.51 -7.87
C TYR A 227 -8.10 12.99 -7.55
N LEU A 228 -7.80 13.44 -6.32
CA LEU A 228 -7.94 14.84 -5.94
C LEU A 228 -6.96 15.74 -6.71
N SER A 229 -5.71 15.34 -6.85
CA SER A 229 -4.72 16.14 -7.58
C SER A 229 -5.02 16.24 -9.07
N ASP A 230 -5.66 15.22 -9.67
CA ASP A 230 -6.02 15.20 -11.09
C ASP A 230 -7.33 15.95 -11.39
N LYS A 231 -8.36 15.79 -10.56
CA LYS A 231 -9.72 16.30 -10.81
C LYS A 231 -10.15 17.41 -9.85
N GLY A 232 -9.32 17.71 -8.84
CA GLY A 232 -9.65 18.69 -7.79
C GLY A 232 -9.34 20.14 -8.20
N SER A 233 -9.92 20.64 -9.29
CA SER A 233 -9.79 22.03 -9.70
C SER A 233 -11.12 22.58 -10.20
N ILE A 234 -11.30 23.90 -10.04
CA ILE A 234 -12.48 24.66 -10.53
C ILE A 234 -12.19 25.37 -11.85
N SER A 235 -11.07 25.10 -12.49
CA SER A 235 -10.75 25.70 -13.80
C SER A 235 -11.71 25.21 -14.89
N ALA A 236 -11.97 26.06 -15.86
CA ALA A 236 -12.83 25.72 -17.00
C ALA A 236 -12.33 24.44 -17.72
N SER A 237 -11.02 24.27 -17.88
CA SER A 237 -10.42 23.08 -18.49
C SER A 237 -10.61 21.81 -17.64
N GLY A 238 -10.77 21.94 -16.31
CA GLY A 238 -11.07 20.84 -15.40
C GLY A 238 -12.55 20.47 -15.37
N LEU A 239 -13.45 21.45 -15.57
CA LEU A 239 -14.90 21.27 -15.51
C LEU A 239 -15.52 20.92 -16.86
N TYR A 240 -14.86 21.28 -17.97
CA TYR A 240 -15.32 21.01 -19.33
C TYR A 240 -14.35 20.05 -20.01
N SER A 241 -14.77 18.85 -20.26
CA SER A 241 -14.01 17.87 -21.06
C SER A 241 -14.90 17.39 -22.20
N ASN A 242 -14.46 17.60 -23.44
CA ASN A 242 -15.12 17.08 -24.64
C ASN A 242 -16.64 17.34 -24.69
N SER A 243 -17.08 18.54 -24.40
CA SER A 243 -18.50 18.96 -24.39
C SER A 243 -19.34 18.38 -23.26
N ALA A 244 -18.76 17.79 -22.23
CA ALA A 244 -19.47 17.31 -21.06
C ALA A 244 -19.05 18.08 -19.80
N PHE A 245 -20.02 18.38 -18.93
CA PHE A 245 -19.72 18.89 -17.59
C PHE A 245 -19.17 17.77 -16.72
N THR A 246 -18.05 18.01 -16.05
CA THR A 246 -17.49 17.11 -15.05
C THR A 246 -17.63 17.72 -13.66
N ASN A 247 -17.89 16.89 -12.65
CA ASN A 247 -17.87 17.32 -11.27
C ASN A 247 -16.43 17.45 -10.77
N THR A 248 -16.24 18.36 -9.79
CA THR A 248 -15.01 18.47 -9.03
C THR A 248 -15.25 18.13 -7.55
N PHE A 249 -14.19 18.10 -6.77
CA PHE A 249 -14.26 17.82 -5.34
C PHE A 249 -14.76 19.02 -4.54
N PRO A 250 -15.64 18.84 -3.54
CA PRO A 250 -16.06 19.93 -2.66
C PRO A 250 -14.87 20.66 -2.01
N GLU A 251 -13.83 19.90 -1.61
CA GLU A 251 -12.59 20.43 -1.04
C GLU A 251 -11.89 21.43 -1.99
N ALA A 252 -11.87 21.14 -3.30
CA ALA A 252 -11.28 22.05 -4.30
C ALA A 252 -12.11 23.34 -4.46
N VAL A 253 -13.44 23.23 -4.37
CA VAL A 253 -14.33 24.39 -4.42
C VAL A 253 -14.17 25.28 -3.18
N GLU A 254 -14.11 24.69 -1.99
CA GLU A 254 -13.91 25.40 -0.72
C GLU A 254 -12.57 26.14 -0.67
N LEU A 255 -11.53 25.55 -1.28
CA LEU A 255 -10.20 26.13 -1.33
C LEU A 255 -9.98 27.09 -2.50
N GLY A 256 -10.85 27.04 -3.50
CA GLY A 256 -10.71 27.85 -4.71
C GLY A 256 -9.59 27.37 -5.64
N PHE A 257 -9.20 26.10 -5.56
CA PHE A 257 -8.10 25.57 -6.37
C PHE A 257 -8.45 25.57 -7.86
N THR A 258 -7.62 26.21 -8.65
CA THR A 258 -7.82 26.40 -10.09
C THR A 258 -7.04 25.40 -10.94
N GLY A 259 -6.05 24.73 -10.36
CA GLY A 259 -5.12 23.89 -11.09
C GLY A 259 -4.18 24.68 -11.99
N ILE A 260 -4.07 26.00 -11.75
CA ILE A 260 -3.17 26.88 -12.47
C ILE A 260 -1.81 26.86 -11.78
N GLY A 261 -0.78 26.73 -12.57
CA GLY A 261 0.60 26.64 -12.12
C GLY A 261 1.23 25.30 -12.50
N THR A 262 2.53 25.34 -12.66
CA THR A 262 3.31 24.13 -12.92
C THR A 262 3.54 23.40 -11.60
N GLU A 263 3.29 22.09 -11.62
CA GLU A 263 3.69 21.16 -10.55
C GLU A 263 2.95 21.28 -9.20
N TYR A 264 1.77 21.99 -9.12
CA TYR A 264 0.97 22.05 -7.89
C TYR A 264 0.67 20.66 -7.32
N TYR A 265 0.58 19.65 -8.18
CA TYR A 265 0.33 18.26 -7.83
C TYR A 265 1.50 17.57 -7.13
N LEU A 266 2.69 18.17 -7.08
CA LEU A 266 3.85 17.61 -6.39
C LEU A 266 3.95 18.02 -4.92
N SER A 267 2.86 18.47 -4.33
CA SER A 267 2.77 18.93 -2.94
C SER A 267 2.47 17.80 -1.96
N ASP A 268 3.03 17.89 -0.76
CA ASP A 268 2.70 17.03 0.40
C ASP A 268 1.23 17.17 0.84
N TYR A 269 0.55 18.25 0.42
CA TYR A 269 -0.88 18.43 0.62
C TYR A 269 -1.70 17.24 0.12
N TYR A 270 -1.29 16.62 -0.99
CA TYR A 270 -1.97 15.44 -1.54
C TYR A 270 -1.57 14.12 -0.88
N VAL A 271 -0.53 14.11 -0.04
CA VAL A 271 -0.11 12.91 0.72
C VAL A 271 -0.93 12.82 2.00
N ARG A 272 -1.89 11.92 2.03
CA ARG A 272 -2.89 11.80 3.11
C ARG A 272 -2.63 10.58 3.97
N ASN A 273 -2.91 10.70 5.27
CA ASN A 273 -2.93 9.55 6.15
C ASN A 273 -4.05 8.60 5.74
N ALA A 274 -3.68 7.37 5.40
CA ALA A 274 -4.59 6.32 4.95
C ALA A 274 -4.74 5.19 5.99
N SER A 275 -4.46 5.47 7.25
CA SER A 275 -4.73 4.51 8.33
C SER A 275 -6.19 4.14 8.38
N TYR A 276 -6.47 2.86 8.61
CA TYR A 276 -7.84 2.36 8.62
C TYR A 276 -8.04 1.16 9.56
N LEU A 277 -9.28 0.97 9.95
CA LEU A 277 -9.82 -0.26 10.52
C LEU A 277 -10.97 -0.75 9.62
N LYS A 278 -10.88 -1.98 9.15
CA LYS A 278 -11.86 -2.61 8.27
C LYS A 278 -12.44 -3.86 8.90
N CYS A 279 -13.75 -4.00 8.82
CA CYS A 279 -14.41 -5.29 9.00
C CYS A 279 -14.44 -6.01 7.66
N SER A 280 -13.78 -7.15 7.57
CA SER A 280 -13.70 -7.94 6.33
C SER A 280 -14.97 -8.71 6.08
N ASN A 281 -15.50 -9.35 7.13
CA ASN A 281 -16.76 -10.08 7.06
C ASN A 281 -17.39 -10.24 8.43
N ILE A 282 -18.72 -10.45 8.42
CA ILE A 282 -19.51 -10.94 9.55
C ILE A 282 -20.37 -12.09 9.02
N THR A 283 -20.30 -13.23 9.69
CA THR A 283 -21.06 -14.42 9.31
C THR A 283 -21.90 -14.92 10.48
N LEU A 284 -23.18 -15.12 10.26
CA LEU A 284 -24.11 -15.78 11.18
C LEU A 284 -24.53 -17.10 10.55
N GLY A 285 -24.33 -18.21 11.26
CA GLY A 285 -24.70 -19.55 10.83
C GLY A 285 -25.62 -20.27 11.82
N TYR A 286 -26.38 -21.18 11.29
CA TYR A 286 -27.16 -22.13 12.07
C TYR A 286 -26.99 -23.54 11.53
N THR A 287 -26.59 -24.47 12.40
CA THR A 287 -26.38 -25.89 12.06
C THR A 287 -27.60 -26.69 12.49
N PHE A 288 -28.19 -27.41 11.55
CA PHE A 288 -29.26 -28.35 11.78
C PHE A 288 -28.65 -29.75 11.98
N PRO A 289 -28.48 -30.20 13.22
CA PRO A 289 -28.00 -31.55 13.45
C PRO A 289 -29.09 -32.57 13.15
N ASN A 290 -28.69 -33.75 12.72
CA ASN A 290 -29.57 -34.93 12.65
C ASN A 290 -30.76 -34.78 11.69
N LEU A 291 -30.63 -34.12 10.56
CA LEU A 291 -31.62 -34.20 9.50
C LEU A 291 -31.66 -35.61 8.91
N LEU A 292 -32.83 -36.07 8.49
CA LEU A 292 -33.07 -37.40 7.91
C LEU A 292 -32.52 -38.57 8.78
N LYS A 293 -32.91 -38.63 10.06
CA LYS A 293 -32.56 -39.72 11.00
C LYS A 293 -31.03 -39.95 11.09
N ASN A 294 -30.26 -38.89 11.26
CA ASN A 294 -28.80 -38.88 11.39
C ASN A 294 -27.99 -39.14 10.09
N HIS A 295 -28.61 -39.13 8.92
CA HIS A 295 -27.90 -39.31 7.66
C HIS A 295 -27.50 -37.97 7.00
N LEU A 296 -28.00 -36.83 7.52
CA LEU A 296 -27.74 -35.53 6.93
C LEU A 296 -27.53 -34.47 8.02
N ASN A 297 -26.45 -33.74 7.93
CA ASN A 297 -26.21 -32.49 8.69
C ASN A 297 -26.27 -31.32 7.74
N GLY A 298 -27.05 -30.31 8.09
CA GLY A 298 -27.15 -29.10 7.28
C GLY A 298 -26.66 -27.84 8.04
N ARG A 299 -26.10 -26.91 7.35
CA ARG A 299 -25.78 -25.55 7.88
C ARG A 299 -26.25 -24.49 6.89
N VAL A 300 -27.09 -23.57 7.36
CA VAL A 300 -27.44 -22.34 6.66
C VAL A 300 -26.61 -21.21 7.24
N PHE A 301 -26.09 -20.34 6.40
CA PHE A 301 -25.33 -19.18 6.88
C PHE A 301 -25.61 -17.94 6.02
N PHE A 302 -25.52 -16.79 6.68
CA PHE A 302 -25.59 -15.48 6.06
C PHE A 302 -24.29 -14.72 6.33
N THR A 303 -23.64 -14.23 5.28
CA THR A 303 -22.38 -13.49 5.37
C THR A 303 -22.53 -12.11 4.73
N VAL A 304 -22.06 -11.10 5.44
CA VAL A 304 -21.85 -9.76 4.91
C VAL A 304 -20.35 -9.55 4.73
N GLN A 305 -19.90 -9.30 3.51
CA GLN A 305 -18.52 -8.93 3.21
C GLN A 305 -18.37 -7.40 3.12
N ASN A 306 -17.25 -6.88 3.60
CA ASN A 306 -16.94 -5.45 3.67
C ASN A 306 -18.06 -4.63 4.37
N PRO A 307 -18.55 -5.03 5.57
CA PRO A 307 -19.66 -4.35 6.23
C PRO A 307 -19.39 -2.86 6.45
N PHE A 308 -18.17 -2.54 6.91
CA PHE A 308 -17.73 -1.17 7.12
C PHE A 308 -16.21 -1.02 7.11
N LEU A 309 -15.79 0.21 6.87
CA LEU A 309 -14.41 0.68 6.93
C LEU A 309 -14.38 2.02 7.65
N ILE A 310 -13.46 2.18 8.59
CA ILE A 310 -13.25 3.40 9.35
C ILE A 310 -11.89 3.95 8.96
N SER A 311 -11.84 5.13 8.36
CA SER A 311 -10.61 5.83 7.95
C SER A 311 -10.85 7.33 7.91
N LYS A 312 -9.79 8.12 8.09
CA LYS A 312 -9.78 9.55 7.81
C LYS A 312 -9.47 9.87 6.34
N TYR A 313 -9.06 8.86 5.58
CA TYR A 313 -8.78 9.01 4.15
C TYR A 313 -10.09 9.27 3.40
N LYS A 314 -10.10 10.32 2.58
CA LYS A 314 -11.31 10.74 1.84
C LYS A 314 -11.41 10.16 0.43
N GLY A 315 -10.39 9.39 -0.02
CA GLY A 315 -10.41 8.66 -1.30
C GLY A 315 -11.32 7.43 -1.24
N LEU A 316 -11.42 6.70 -2.35
CA LEU A 316 -12.32 5.55 -2.48
C LEU A 316 -11.92 4.36 -1.60
N ASP A 317 -10.62 4.10 -1.44
CA ASP A 317 -10.09 2.98 -0.67
C ASP A 317 -8.74 3.37 -0.06
N PRO A 318 -8.51 3.24 1.25
CA PRO A 318 -7.22 3.48 1.88
C PRO A 318 -6.23 2.32 1.71
N GLU A 319 -6.66 1.15 1.24
CA GLU A 319 -5.83 -0.05 1.02
C GLU A 319 -5.08 0.03 -0.32
N ILE A 320 -4.21 1.03 -0.48
CA ILE A 320 -3.40 1.26 -1.67
C ILE A 320 -1.95 0.89 -1.36
N ALA A 321 -1.52 -0.28 -1.81
CA ALA A 321 -0.21 -0.83 -1.46
C ALA A 321 0.98 -0.06 -2.05
N ASP A 322 0.83 0.51 -3.25
CA ASP A 322 1.85 1.30 -3.93
C ASP A 322 1.87 2.78 -3.50
N GLY A 323 0.89 3.18 -2.69
CA GLY A 323 0.78 4.53 -2.14
C GLY A 323 0.22 5.59 -3.09
N VAL A 324 -0.27 5.22 -4.29
CA VAL A 324 -0.87 6.17 -5.24
C VAL A 324 -2.25 5.68 -5.65
N ASP A 325 -3.32 6.38 -5.29
CA ASP A 325 -4.70 5.99 -5.59
C ASP A 325 -5.10 6.27 -7.05
N LYS A 326 -4.32 5.71 -7.98
CA LYS A 326 -4.57 5.80 -9.41
C LYS A 326 -5.58 4.76 -9.84
N ASN A 327 -6.77 5.20 -10.24
CA ASN A 327 -7.86 4.34 -10.71
C ASN A 327 -8.31 3.26 -9.71
N PRO A 328 -8.56 3.57 -8.44
CA PRO A 328 -9.04 2.58 -7.50
C PRO A 328 -10.43 2.09 -7.90
N TYR A 329 -10.65 0.77 -7.79
CA TYR A 329 -11.98 0.19 -7.99
C TYR A 329 -12.69 0.12 -6.64
N PRO A 330 -13.91 0.72 -6.51
CA PRO A 330 -14.66 0.68 -5.25
C PRO A 330 -14.97 -0.76 -4.84
N ARG A 331 -14.66 -1.13 -3.60
CA ARG A 331 -14.99 -2.46 -3.09
C ARG A 331 -16.47 -2.51 -2.68
N PRO A 332 -17.28 -3.40 -3.28
CA PRO A 332 -18.69 -3.49 -2.95
C PRO A 332 -18.88 -4.14 -1.58
N ARG A 333 -19.97 -3.78 -0.90
CA ARG A 333 -20.53 -4.58 0.18
C ARG A 333 -21.33 -5.72 -0.43
N SER A 334 -21.02 -6.97 -0.06
CA SER A 334 -21.68 -8.15 -0.60
C SER A 334 -22.44 -8.90 0.49
N PHE A 335 -23.60 -9.40 0.12
CA PHE A 335 -24.46 -10.23 0.98
C PHE A 335 -24.57 -11.61 0.38
N GLN A 336 -24.31 -12.64 1.17
CA GLN A 336 -24.30 -14.02 0.72
C GLN A 336 -25.15 -14.86 1.65
N LEU A 337 -26.04 -15.67 1.08
CA LEU A 337 -26.76 -16.73 1.77
C LEU A 337 -26.26 -18.07 1.24
N GLY A 338 -25.85 -18.95 2.13
CA GLY A 338 -25.31 -20.25 1.76
C GLY A 338 -25.96 -21.40 2.53
N LEU A 339 -25.97 -22.56 1.89
CA LEU A 339 -26.39 -23.85 2.45
C LEU A 339 -25.28 -24.87 2.25
N SER A 340 -24.87 -25.53 3.33
CA SER A 340 -23.92 -26.64 3.29
C SER A 340 -24.63 -27.90 3.79
N LEU A 341 -24.51 -28.99 3.06
CA LEU A 341 -25.10 -30.29 3.40
C LEU A 341 -24.02 -31.36 3.46
N ASN A 342 -23.91 -32.09 4.56
CA ASN A 342 -22.99 -33.21 4.76
C ASN A 342 -23.82 -34.48 4.98
N PHE A 343 -23.60 -35.47 4.13
CA PHE A 343 -24.30 -36.77 4.13
C PHE A 343 -23.32 -37.92 4.09
#